data_b1d1d809df6bb783fb4fe17b389b119e
#
_entry.id   b1d1d809df6bb783fb4fe17b389b119e
#
_cell.length_a   1.000
_cell.length_b   1.000
_cell.length_c   1.000
_cell.angle_alpha   90.00
_cell.angle_beta   90.00
_cell.angle_gamma   90.00
#
_symmetry.space_group_name_H-M   'P 1'
#
loop_
_entity.id
_entity.type
_entity.pdbx_description
1 polymer ?
#
loop_
_entity_poly.entity_id
_entity_poly.type
_entity_poly.pdbx_seq_one_letter_code
_entity_poly.pdbx_strand_id
1 'polypeptide(L)'
;MLKKSDLFNDESVCIFTDSSFKKRSKKFGNSAIGTTAPAYCVYVNDCCIEQGFHILHNSTSQQGELYAMLLGVMASYKYRNFPHIRIFADNQNAVFSIREWIFNWARQTNNGGNALGENGRINNQPMIMDIIYTIISNNIFLEIYHVKGHVNIKSYNQVQYSKSLFIKSNPFVGCHIDDALIYQLAMGNNTVDEYSTVMLRNHIWDEKYNTIGMKPAVTIGYAPIDMNNYVKLVNKSELRRE
;
A
#
# COMPACT_ATOMS: atom_id res chain seq x y z
N MET A 1 14.81 -6.53 20.10
CA MET A 1 15.16 -5.45 19.14
C MET A 1 14.91 -6.00 17.75
N LEU A 2 14.03 -5.38 16.99
CA LEU A 2 13.74 -5.76 15.60
C LEU A 2 14.92 -5.37 14.70
N LYS A 3 15.52 -6.34 14.02
CA LYS A 3 16.68 -6.16 13.15
C LYS A 3 16.29 -6.21 11.68
N LYS A 4 17.18 -5.71 10.80
CA LYS A 4 17.04 -5.85 9.35
C LYS A 4 16.81 -7.31 8.95
N SER A 5 17.60 -8.25 9.49
CA SER A 5 17.48 -9.69 9.22
C SER A 5 16.16 -10.33 9.63
N ASP A 6 15.38 -9.68 10.50
CA ASP A 6 14.09 -10.21 10.92
C ASP A 6 13.00 -9.96 9.88
N LEU A 7 13.16 -8.92 9.06
CA LEU A 7 12.23 -8.58 7.99
C LEU A 7 12.76 -8.92 6.59
N PHE A 8 14.08 -8.84 6.38
CA PHE A 8 14.74 -9.09 5.09
C PHE A 8 15.64 -10.31 5.21
N ASN A 9 15.10 -11.48 4.88
CA ASN A 9 15.79 -12.79 4.92
C ASN A 9 15.24 -13.71 3.84
N ASP A 10 15.80 -14.92 3.69
CA ASP A 10 15.42 -15.90 2.67
C ASP A 10 13.98 -16.43 2.80
N GLU A 11 13.35 -16.26 3.97
CA GLU A 11 11.97 -16.68 4.24
C GLU A 11 10.95 -15.55 4.04
N SER A 12 11.42 -14.39 3.57
CA SER A 12 10.62 -13.17 3.50
C SER A 12 10.57 -12.58 2.10
N VAL A 13 9.39 -12.14 1.71
CA VAL A 13 9.19 -11.26 0.55
C VAL A 13 8.72 -9.90 1.04
N CYS A 14 9.43 -8.85 0.66
CA CYS A 14 9.13 -7.47 1.00
C CYS A 14 8.67 -6.71 -0.24
N ILE A 15 7.47 -6.15 -0.21
CA ILE A 15 6.86 -5.45 -1.34
C ILE A 15 6.67 -3.99 -0.94
N PHE A 16 7.31 -3.08 -1.65
CA PHE A 16 7.11 -1.64 -1.49
C PHE A 16 6.12 -1.14 -2.51
N THR A 17 5.20 -0.28 -2.09
CA THR A 17 4.16 0.29 -2.97
C THR A 17 4.08 1.79 -2.81
N ASP A 18 3.95 2.51 -3.92
CA ASP A 18 3.85 3.96 -3.97
C ASP A 18 3.16 4.42 -5.26
N SER A 19 2.72 5.67 -5.33
CA SER A 19 2.09 6.22 -6.51
C SER A 19 2.44 7.68 -6.76
N SER A 20 3.09 7.97 -7.86
CA SER A 20 3.25 9.33 -8.35
C SER A 20 1.97 9.90 -8.94
N PHE A 21 1.74 11.20 -8.74
CA PHE A 21 0.56 11.91 -9.19
C PHE A 21 0.89 13.18 -9.98
N LYS A 22 0.28 13.33 -11.17
CA LYS A 22 0.32 14.54 -11.98
C LYS A 22 -1.06 15.17 -12.07
N LYS A 23 -1.21 16.34 -11.48
CA LYS A 23 -2.44 17.14 -11.54
C LYS A 23 -2.81 17.50 -12.98
N ARG A 24 -4.10 17.43 -13.32
CA ARG A 24 -4.63 17.99 -14.55
C ARG A 24 -4.56 19.53 -14.51
N SER A 25 -4.35 20.16 -15.67
CA SER A 25 -4.33 21.62 -15.77
C SER A 25 -5.65 22.23 -15.29
N LYS A 26 -5.59 23.37 -14.57
CA LYS A 26 -6.75 24.10 -14.06
C LYS A 26 -7.79 24.48 -15.14
N LYS A 27 -7.38 24.52 -16.41
CA LYS A 27 -8.28 24.80 -17.56
C LYS A 27 -9.41 23.75 -17.72
N PHE A 28 -9.31 22.58 -17.10
CA PHE A 28 -10.21 21.46 -17.30
C PHE A 28 -11.04 21.06 -16.06
N GLY A 29 -11.24 21.96 -15.10
CA GLY A 29 -12.14 21.75 -13.97
C GLY A 29 -11.44 21.36 -12.66
N ASN A 30 -12.00 20.41 -11.90
CA ASN A 30 -11.57 20.10 -10.53
C ASN A 30 -10.09 19.73 -10.42
N SER A 31 -9.33 20.52 -9.67
CA SER A 31 -7.87 20.38 -9.50
C SER A 31 -7.42 19.16 -8.68
N ALA A 32 -8.34 18.36 -8.15
CA ALA A 32 -8.04 17.16 -7.39
C ALA A 32 -7.82 15.91 -8.26
N ILE A 33 -8.16 15.99 -9.56
CA ILE A 33 -8.10 14.88 -10.50
C ILE A 33 -6.88 15.05 -11.43
N GLY A 34 -6.24 13.94 -11.76
CA GLY A 34 -5.07 13.89 -12.63
C GLY A 34 -4.78 12.50 -13.17
N THR A 35 -3.52 12.24 -13.45
CA THR A 35 -3.00 10.93 -13.81
C THR A 35 -2.08 10.43 -12.69
N THR A 36 -2.21 9.17 -12.30
CA THR A 36 -1.33 8.52 -11.33
C THR A 36 -0.60 7.35 -11.97
N ALA A 37 0.58 7.05 -11.45
CA ALA A 37 1.35 5.85 -11.78
C ALA A 37 1.57 5.03 -10.50
N PRO A 38 0.55 4.27 -10.05
CA PRO A 38 0.74 3.30 -8.98
C PRO A 38 1.75 2.24 -9.38
N ALA A 39 2.67 1.92 -8.47
CA ALA A 39 3.78 1.02 -8.71
C ALA A 39 4.09 0.14 -7.50
N TYR A 40 4.80 -0.95 -7.74
CA TYR A 40 5.36 -1.81 -6.69
C TYR A 40 6.75 -2.31 -7.06
N CYS A 41 7.55 -2.62 -6.04
CA CYS A 41 8.85 -3.27 -6.15
C CYS A 41 8.91 -4.44 -5.15
N VAL A 42 9.30 -5.62 -5.61
CA VAL A 42 9.41 -6.83 -4.80
C VAL A 42 10.86 -7.12 -4.50
N TYR A 43 11.16 -7.32 -3.23
CA TYR A 43 12.48 -7.67 -2.72
C TYR A 43 12.47 -9.06 -2.08
N VAL A 44 13.47 -9.87 -2.40
CA VAL A 44 13.86 -11.06 -1.64
C VAL A 44 15.29 -10.81 -1.16
N ASN A 45 15.52 -10.94 0.14
CA ASN A 45 16.72 -10.41 0.78
C ASN A 45 16.87 -8.90 0.49
N ASP A 46 17.99 -8.47 -0.06
CA ASP A 46 18.26 -7.08 -0.43
C ASP A 46 18.11 -6.82 -1.94
N CYS A 47 17.69 -7.85 -2.70
CA CYS A 47 17.62 -7.77 -4.16
C CYS A 47 16.19 -7.45 -4.63
N CYS A 48 16.03 -6.41 -5.42
CA CYS A 48 14.79 -6.15 -6.15
C CYS A 48 14.68 -7.16 -7.29
N ILE A 49 13.69 -8.05 -7.22
CA ILE A 49 13.49 -9.16 -8.15
C ILE A 49 12.34 -8.96 -9.14
N GLU A 50 11.42 -8.06 -8.80
CA GLU A 50 10.27 -7.73 -9.66
C GLU A 50 9.86 -6.27 -9.44
N GLN A 51 9.43 -5.62 -10.51
CA GLN A 51 8.81 -4.29 -10.47
C GLN A 51 7.60 -4.29 -11.40
N GLY A 52 6.57 -3.52 -11.04
CA GLY A 52 5.42 -3.32 -11.88
C GLY A 52 4.73 -1.99 -11.61
N PHE A 53 3.98 -1.53 -12.60
CA PHE A 53 3.21 -0.29 -12.50
C PHE A 53 1.95 -0.37 -13.35
N HIS A 54 1.06 0.60 -13.10
CA HIS A 54 -0.10 0.87 -13.94
C HIS A 54 -0.26 2.38 -14.11
N ILE A 55 -1.03 2.80 -15.12
CA ILE A 55 -1.40 4.20 -15.30
C ILE A 55 -2.90 4.34 -15.10
N LEU A 56 -3.29 5.23 -14.19
CA LEU A 56 -4.69 5.56 -13.95
C LEU A 56 -4.96 6.99 -14.39
N HIS A 57 -5.87 7.15 -15.33
CA HIS A 57 -6.38 8.45 -15.76
C HIS A 57 -7.58 8.87 -14.92
N ASN A 58 -7.81 10.18 -14.82
CA ASN A 58 -8.92 10.75 -14.08
C ASN A 58 -9.02 10.26 -12.63
N SER A 59 -7.86 10.06 -12.01
CA SER A 59 -7.70 9.56 -10.63
C SER A 59 -7.23 10.67 -9.69
N THR A 60 -7.44 10.46 -8.39
CA THR A 60 -6.85 11.28 -7.33
C THR A 60 -5.54 10.65 -6.85
N SER A 61 -4.69 11.42 -6.15
CA SER A 61 -3.49 10.88 -5.52
C SER A 61 -3.84 9.71 -4.58
N GLN A 62 -4.88 9.82 -3.76
CA GLN A 62 -5.31 8.76 -2.85
C GLN A 62 -5.75 7.47 -3.58
N GLN A 63 -6.39 7.60 -4.74
CA GLN A 63 -6.73 6.44 -5.56
C GLN A 63 -5.49 5.76 -6.12
N GLY A 64 -4.48 6.53 -6.52
CA GLY A 64 -3.20 5.98 -6.94
C GLY A 64 -2.54 5.14 -5.85
N GLU A 65 -2.50 5.65 -4.62
CA GLU A 65 -1.91 4.95 -3.47
C GLU A 65 -2.63 3.64 -3.14
N LEU A 66 -3.96 3.66 -3.12
CA LEU A 66 -4.76 2.44 -2.90
C LEU A 66 -4.55 1.43 -4.04
N TYR A 67 -4.45 1.90 -5.28
CA TYR A 67 -4.20 1.01 -6.41
C TYR A 67 -2.77 0.44 -6.39
N ALA A 68 -1.78 1.20 -5.95
CA ALA A 68 -0.43 0.69 -5.71
C ALA A 68 -0.44 -0.44 -4.67
N MET A 69 -1.19 -0.26 -3.57
CA MET A 69 -1.42 -1.31 -2.58
C MET A 69 -2.10 -2.55 -3.19
N LEU A 70 -3.12 -2.38 -4.04
CA LEU A 70 -3.77 -3.48 -4.76
C LEU A 70 -2.78 -4.22 -5.65
N LEU A 71 -1.95 -3.52 -6.41
CA LEU A 71 -0.91 -4.13 -7.24
C LEU A 71 0.08 -4.95 -6.39
N GLY A 72 0.51 -4.41 -5.24
CA GLY A 72 1.38 -5.13 -4.29
C GLY A 72 0.72 -6.40 -3.75
N VAL A 73 -0.56 -6.35 -3.39
CA VAL A 73 -1.33 -7.53 -2.96
C VAL A 73 -1.47 -8.54 -4.09
N MET A 74 -1.74 -8.13 -5.32
CA MET A 74 -1.80 -9.03 -6.48
C MET A 74 -0.44 -9.67 -6.76
N ALA A 75 0.65 -8.90 -6.70
CA ALA A 75 2.00 -9.43 -6.86
C ALA A 75 2.34 -10.46 -5.78
N SER A 76 1.91 -10.24 -4.54
CA SER A 76 2.17 -11.13 -3.40
C SER A 76 1.66 -12.55 -3.61
N TYR A 77 0.62 -12.75 -4.43
CA TYR A 77 0.08 -14.07 -4.75
C TYR A 77 1.11 -15.02 -5.39
N LYS A 78 2.05 -14.49 -6.17
CA LYS A 78 3.14 -15.29 -6.77
C LYS A 78 4.07 -15.87 -5.70
N TYR A 79 4.14 -15.21 -4.55
CA TYR A 79 5.05 -15.49 -3.44
C TYR A 79 4.35 -16.15 -2.24
N ARG A 80 3.11 -16.64 -2.41
CA ARG A 80 2.30 -17.21 -1.31
C ARG A 80 2.93 -18.40 -0.57
N ASN A 81 3.97 -19.01 -1.14
CA ASN A 81 4.71 -20.08 -0.50
C ASN A 81 5.80 -19.60 0.47
N PHE A 82 6.09 -18.29 0.49
CA PHE A 82 7.01 -17.73 1.47
C PHE A 82 6.32 -17.63 2.83
N PRO A 83 7.02 -17.96 3.94
CA PRO A 83 6.48 -17.85 5.29
C PRO A 83 6.02 -16.44 5.66
N HIS A 84 6.73 -15.43 5.14
CA HIS A 84 6.47 -14.02 5.43
C HIS A 84 6.33 -13.21 4.15
N ILE A 85 5.19 -12.59 3.97
CA ILE A 85 4.95 -11.62 2.90
C ILE A 85 4.61 -10.28 3.55
N ARG A 86 5.41 -9.26 3.27
CA ARG A 86 5.31 -7.94 3.89
C ARG A 86 5.10 -6.87 2.85
N ILE A 87 4.09 -6.01 3.09
CA ILE A 87 3.84 -4.84 2.25
C ILE A 87 4.20 -3.59 3.03
N PHE A 88 4.97 -2.70 2.42
CA PHE A 88 5.40 -1.42 2.95
C PHE A 88 4.85 -0.30 2.05
N ALA A 89 4.15 0.67 2.65
CA ALA A 89 3.65 1.84 1.95
C ALA A 89 3.77 3.09 2.83
N ASP A 90 3.99 4.24 2.22
CA ASP A 90 4.13 5.50 2.96
C ASP A 90 2.82 6.29 3.08
N ASN A 91 1.77 5.88 2.38
CA ASN A 91 0.45 6.47 2.53
C ASN A 91 -0.28 5.90 3.75
N GLN A 92 -0.27 6.64 4.84
CA GLN A 92 -0.90 6.27 6.10
C GLN A 92 -2.38 5.91 5.95
N ASN A 93 -3.13 6.66 5.12
CA ASN A 93 -4.56 6.42 4.93
C ASN A 93 -4.81 5.08 4.21
N ALA A 94 -4.00 4.74 3.20
CA ALA A 94 -4.10 3.45 2.52
C ALA A 94 -3.81 2.29 3.49
N VAL A 95 -2.69 2.35 4.21
CA VAL A 95 -2.31 1.32 5.20
C VAL A 95 -3.38 1.12 6.26
N PHE A 96 -3.82 2.19 6.92
CA PHE A 96 -4.76 2.09 8.04
C PHE A 96 -6.18 1.73 7.59
N SER A 97 -6.61 2.11 6.38
CA SER A 97 -7.89 1.68 5.84
C SER A 97 -7.97 0.15 5.75
N ILE A 98 -6.90 -0.50 5.33
CA ILE A 98 -6.86 -1.96 5.13
C ILE A 98 -6.52 -2.69 6.42
N ARG A 99 -5.58 -2.18 7.22
CA ARG A 99 -5.07 -2.84 8.42
C ARG A 99 -5.97 -2.65 9.66
N GLU A 100 -6.62 -1.48 9.80
CA GLU A 100 -7.28 -1.09 11.06
C GLU A 100 -8.72 -0.61 10.88
N TRP A 101 -8.96 0.37 9.99
CA TRP A 101 -10.25 1.04 9.93
C TRP A 101 -11.37 0.15 9.41
N ILE A 102 -11.06 -0.79 8.53
CA ILE A 102 -12.04 -1.74 8.00
C ILE A 102 -12.76 -2.52 9.11
N PHE A 103 -12.07 -2.85 10.20
CA PHE A 103 -12.68 -3.56 11.34
C PHE A 103 -13.69 -2.70 12.08
N ASN A 104 -13.40 -1.41 12.23
CA ASN A 104 -14.32 -0.45 12.84
C ASN A 104 -15.54 -0.24 11.94
N TRP A 105 -15.33 -0.12 10.64
CA TRP A 105 -16.42 0.02 9.68
C TRP A 105 -17.32 -1.22 9.67
N ALA A 106 -16.76 -2.41 9.67
CA ALA A 106 -17.53 -3.66 9.74
C ALA A 106 -18.37 -3.79 11.02
N ARG A 107 -17.81 -3.40 12.18
CA ARG A 107 -18.55 -3.39 13.45
C ARG A 107 -19.73 -2.42 13.43
N GLN A 108 -19.55 -1.24 12.87
CA GLN A 108 -20.64 -0.24 12.73
C GLN A 108 -21.78 -0.77 11.86
N THR A 109 -21.44 -1.53 10.79
CA THR A 109 -22.46 -2.15 9.92
C THR A 109 -23.27 -3.22 10.65
N ASN A 110 -22.60 -4.09 11.42
CA ASN A 110 -23.25 -5.18 12.15
C ASN A 110 -24.18 -4.68 13.25
N ASN A 111 -23.98 -3.47 13.78
CA ASN A 111 -24.83 -2.81 14.76
C ASN A 111 -25.99 -2.00 14.14
N GLY A 112 -26.28 -2.20 12.85
CA GLY A 112 -27.36 -1.48 12.15
C GLY A 112 -27.02 -0.04 11.79
N GLY A 113 -25.77 0.40 12.03
CA GLY A 113 -25.23 1.66 11.57
C GLY A 113 -24.74 1.56 10.12
N ASN A 114 -24.93 2.61 9.34
CA ASN A 114 -24.28 2.71 8.04
C ASN A 114 -22.76 2.81 8.25
N ALA A 115 -22.02 1.75 7.97
CA ALA A 115 -20.55 1.65 8.07
C ALA A 115 -19.78 2.66 7.18
N LEU A 116 -20.44 3.66 6.67
CA LEU A 116 -20.04 4.40 5.50
C LEU A 116 -19.81 5.90 5.78
N GLY A 117 -19.42 6.23 7.04
CA GLY A 117 -19.24 7.62 7.46
C GLY A 117 -20.55 8.38 7.64
N GLU A 118 -20.51 9.58 8.18
CA GLU A 118 -21.71 10.42 8.46
C GLU A 118 -22.61 10.64 7.22
N ASN A 119 -22.07 10.53 6.01
CA ASN A 119 -22.79 10.63 4.74
C ASN A 119 -22.93 9.28 4.01
N GLY A 120 -22.72 8.16 4.69
CA GLY A 120 -22.96 6.84 4.13
C GLY A 120 -21.94 6.35 3.09
N ARG A 121 -20.76 7.00 2.95
CA ARG A 121 -19.76 6.60 1.97
C ARG A 121 -18.34 6.74 2.52
N ILE A 122 -17.63 5.63 2.57
CA ILE A 122 -16.16 5.62 2.74
C ILE A 122 -15.56 6.07 1.40
N ASN A 123 -14.69 7.09 1.44
CA ASN A 123 -13.97 7.50 0.25
C ASN A 123 -13.13 6.34 -0.31
N ASN A 124 -13.22 6.11 -1.63
CA ASN A 124 -12.54 5.03 -2.32
C ASN A 124 -12.93 3.60 -1.84
N GLN A 125 -14.11 3.44 -1.25
CA GLN A 125 -14.61 2.15 -0.78
C GLN A 125 -14.44 1.01 -1.82
N PRO A 126 -14.77 1.15 -3.12
CA PRO A 126 -14.58 0.08 -4.09
C PRO A 126 -13.15 -0.44 -4.14
N MET A 127 -12.13 0.44 -4.17
CA MET A 127 -10.73 0.03 -4.19
C MET A 127 -10.30 -0.69 -2.90
N ILE A 128 -10.76 -0.20 -1.75
CA ILE A 128 -10.49 -0.84 -0.45
C ILE A 128 -11.09 -2.25 -0.45
N MET A 129 -12.31 -2.39 -0.96
CA MET A 129 -12.98 -3.68 -1.09
C MET A 129 -12.26 -4.62 -2.04
N ASP A 130 -11.78 -4.13 -3.18
CA ASP A 130 -10.99 -4.92 -4.14
C ASP A 130 -9.71 -5.50 -3.49
N ILE A 131 -9.01 -4.70 -2.67
CA ILE A 131 -7.83 -5.16 -1.94
C ILE A 131 -8.21 -6.28 -0.96
N ILE A 132 -9.25 -6.06 -0.15
CA ILE A 132 -9.70 -7.01 0.86
C ILE A 132 -10.16 -8.32 0.21
N TYR A 133 -10.95 -8.24 -0.86
CA TYR A 133 -11.38 -9.42 -1.61
C TYR A 133 -10.22 -10.18 -2.22
N THR A 134 -9.22 -9.46 -2.74
CA THR A 134 -8.01 -10.10 -3.29
C THR A 134 -7.26 -10.88 -2.21
N ILE A 135 -7.14 -10.33 -1.00
CA ILE A 135 -6.50 -11.00 0.14
C ILE A 135 -7.29 -12.25 0.53
N ILE A 136 -8.61 -12.13 0.72
CA ILE A 136 -9.46 -13.23 1.19
C ILE A 136 -9.57 -14.34 0.15
N SER A 137 -9.91 -14.01 -1.10
CA SER A 137 -10.16 -15.00 -2.15
C SER A 137 -8.91 -15.80 -2.53
N ASN A 138 -7.74 -15.21 -2.36
CA ASN A 138 -6.47 -15.88 -2.61
C ASN A 138 -5.82 -16.46 -1.33
N ASN A 139 -6.46 -16.31 -0.18
CA ASN A 139 -5.96 -16.76 1.12
C ASN A 139 -4.51 -16.33 1.39
N ILE A 140 -4.21 -15.05 1.14
CA ILE A 140 -2.86 -14.50 1.25
C ILE A 140 -2.62 -14.01 2.68
N PHE A 141 -1.59 -14.52 3.33
CA PHE A 141 -1.15 -14.04 4.65
C PHE A 141 -0.20 -12.86 4.48
N LEU A 142 -0.61 -11.69 4.92
CA LEU A 142 0.14 -10.44 4.75
C LEU A 142 0.44 -9.75 6.08
N GLU A 143 1.61 -9.16 6.15
CA GLU A 143 1.99 -8.17 7.16
C GLU A 143 2.07 -6.81 6.47
N ILE A 144 1.28 -5.81 6.91
CA ILE A 144 1.21 -4.50 6.26
C ILE A 144 1.80 -3.43 7.19
N TYR A 145 2.78 -2.68 6.69
CA TYR A 145 3.54 -1.70 7.44
C TYR A 145 3.43 -0.31 6.82
N HIS A 146 3.26 0.71 7.68
CA HIS A 146 3.43 2.09 7.29
C HIS A 146 4.89 2.50 7.45
N VAL A 147 5.48 3.09 6.41
CA VAL A 147 6.85 3.63 6.41
C VAL A 147 6.84 5.14 6.17
N LYS A 148 7.96 5.81 6.38
CA LYS A 148 8.11 7.23 6.04
C LYS A 148 8.55 7.37 4.59
N GLY A 149 7.79 8.13 3.79
CA GLY A 149 8.17 8.51 2.43
C GLY A 149 9.27 9.57 2.35
N HIS A 150 9.99 9.60 1.23
CA HIS A 150 10.99 10.60 0.86
C HIS A 150 12.07 10.83 1.94
N VAL A 151 12.63 9.75 2.49
CA VAL A 151 13.67 9.83 3.52
C VAL A 151 15.04 10.08 2.88
N ASN A 152 15.67 11.21 3.22
CA ASN A 152 17.08 11.41 2.88
C ASN A 152 17.95 10.57 3.84
N ILE A 153 18.41 9.42 3.35
CA ILE A 153 19.22 8.46 4.11
C ILE A 153 20.60 9.01 4.56
N LYS A 154 21.07 10.11 3.95
CA LYS A 154 22.30 10.79 4.37
C LYS A 154 22.08 11.73 5.57
N SER A 155 20.82 12.01 5.92
CA SER A 155 20.45 12.86 7.05
C SER A 155 20.11 12.01 8.28
N TYR A 156 21.00 12.01 9.27
CA TYR A 156 20.78 11.32 10.54
C TYR A 156 19.41 11.69 11.17
N ASN A 157 19.08 12.97 11.20
CA ASN A 157 17.80 13.43 11.77
C ASN A 157 16.58 12.86 11.05
N GLN A 158 16.63 12.73 9.71
CA GLN A 158 15.53 12.14 8.96
C GLN A 158 15.42 10.64 9.19
N VAL A 159 16.53 9.94 9.33
CA VAL A 159 16.55 8.51 9.68
C VAL A 159 15.95 8.29 11.07
N GLN A 160 16.34 9.07 12.08
CA GLN A 160 15.78 8.97 13.42
C GLN A 160 14.29 9.35 13.48
N TYR A 161 13.86 10.35 12.72
CA TYR A 161 12.45 10.67 12.57
C TYR A 161 11.67 9.53 11.89
N SER A 162 12.21 8.94 10.83
CA SER A 162 11.62 7.78 10.16
C SER A 162 11.46 6.59 11.12
N LYS A 163 12.48 6.33 11.95
CA LYS A 163 12.46 5.32 13.00
C LYS A 163 11.33 5.55 14.01
N SER A 164 11.22 6.75 14.53
CA SER A 164 10.17 7.10 15.49
C SER A 164 8.77 6.98 14.89
N LEU A 165 8.60 7.40 13.63
CA LEU A 165 7.34 7.26 12.91
C LEU A 165 7.00 5.79 12.65
N PHE A 166 7.97 4.96 12.26
CA PHE A 166 7.76 3.54 12.01
C PHE A 166 7.27 2.82 13.28
N ILE A 167 7.90 3.09 14.42
CA ILE A 167 7.47 2.56 15.73
C ILE A 167 6.05 3.01 16.06
N LYS A 168 5.76 4.31 15.92
CA LYS A 168 4.45 4.89 16.24
C LYS A 168 3.34 4.32 15.35
N SER A 169 3.61 4.14 14.07
CA SER A 169 2.62 3.70 13.09
C SER A 169 2.44 2.17 13.05
N ASN A 170 3.38 1.42 13.63
CA ASN A 170 3.37 -0.03 13.65
C ASN A 170 3.60 -0.54 15.09
N PRO A 171 2.64 -0.35 16.02
CA PRO A 171 2.84 -0.61 17.45
C PRO A 171 3.19 -2.06 17.78
N PHE A 172 2.89 -2.98 16.88
CA PHE A 172 3.21 -4.40 17.02
C PHE A 172 4.69 -4.76 16.80
N VAL A 173 5.53 -3.83 16.26
CA VAL A 173 6.98 -4.10 16.05
C VAL A 173 7.84 -3.89 17.29
N GLY A 174 7.26 -3.33 18.36
CA GLY A 174 7.98 -2.99 19.60
C GLY A 174 8.78 -1.68 19.48
N CYS A 175 9.41 -1.28 20.59
CA CYS A 175 10.06 0.03 20.70
C CYS A 175 11.55 0.05 20.31
N HIS A 176 12.17 -1.11 20.12
CA HIS A 176 13.60 -1.20 19.81
C HIS A 176 13.81 -1.72 18.39
N ILE A 177 14.30 -0.84 17.51
CA ILE A 177 14.51 -1.10 16.07
C ILE A 177 15.95 -0.75 15.69
N ASP A 178 16.57 -1.61 14.87
CA ASP A 178 17.88 -1.38 14.29
C ASP A 178 17.84 -0.26 13.23
N ASP A 179 18.84 0.61 13.23
CA ASP A 179 18.96 1.67 12.21
C ASP A 179 19.18 1.08 10.80
N ALA A 180 19.88 -0.06 10.68
CA ALA A 180 20.04 -0.74 9.40
C ALA A 180 18.69 -1.14 8.78
N LEU A 181 17.71 -1.53 9.59
CA LEU A 181 16.35 -1.77 9.12
C LEU A 181 15.71 -0.50 8.55
N ILE A 182 15.83 0.63 9.24
CA ILE A 182 15.27 1.90 8.78
C ILE A 182 15.90 2.36 7.47
N TYR A 183 17.22 2.18 7.31
CA TYR A 183 17.90 2.46 6.04
C TYR A 183 17.33 1.61 4.91
N GLN A 184 17.13 0.31 5.13
CA GLN A 184 16.59 -0.60 4.12
C GLN A 184 15.14 -0.24 3.75
N LEU A 185 14.30 0.07 4.73
CA LEU A 185 12.92 0.52 4.51
C LEU A 185 12.89 1.82 3.70
N ALA A 186 13.74 2.78 4.03
CA ALA A 186 13.84 4.04 3.31
C ALA A 186 14.34 3.84 1.88
N MET A 187 15.33 2.97 1.66
CA MET A 187 15.82 2.63 0.32
C MET A 187 14.72 1.99 -0.53
N GLY A 188 14.02 0.99 0.00
CA GLY A 188 12.95 0.31 -0.73
C GLY A 188 11.82 1.28 -1.11
N ASN A 189 11.40 2.15 -0.18
CA ASN A 189 10.36 3.14 -0.46
C ASN A 189 10.84 4.19 -1.49
N ASN A 190 12.06 4.72 -1.37
CA ASN A 190 12.60 5.67 -2.34
C ASN A 190 12.74 5.04 -3.74
N THR A 191 13.06 3.74 -3.83
CA THR A 191 13.15 3.03 -5.11
C THR A 191 11.80 2.95 -5.82
N VAL A 192 10.73 2.60 -5.11
CA VAL A 192 9.39 2.52 -5.73
C VAL A 192 8.84 3.92 -6.08
N ASP A 193 9.11 4.95 -5.27
CA ASP A 193 8.78 6.35 -5.56
C ASP A 193 9.47 6.84 -6.85
N GLU A 194 10.78 6.60 -6.97
CA GLU A 194 11.54 6.94 -8.19
C GLU A 194 10.99 6.18 -9.40
N TYR A 195 10.72 4.89 -9.26
CA TYR A 195 10.16 4.07 -10.32
C TYR A 195 8.79 4.58 -10.78
N SER A 196 7.86 4.83 -9.86
CA SER A 196 6.54 5.38 -10.17
C SER A 196 6.62 6.76 -10.85
N THR A 197 7.56 7.62 -10.40
CA THR A 197 7.80 8.95 -10.96
C THR A 197 8.33 8.88 -12.40
N VAL A 198 9.28 7.98 -12.67
CA VAL A 198 9.82 7.77 -14.00
C VAL A 198 8.74 7.25 -14.96
N MET A 199 7.94 6.26 -14.51
CA MET A 199 6.86 5.69 -15.32
C MET A 199 5.79 6.73 -15.64
N LEU A 200 5.41 7.58 -14.68
CA LEU A 200 4.48 8.68 -14.91
C LEU A 200 5.01 9.70 -15.91
N ARG A 201 6.29 10.08 -15.81
CA ARG A 201 6.93 11.03 -16.74
C ARG A 201 6.95 10.48 -18.16
N ASN A 202 7.38 9.24 -18.34
CA ASN A 202 7.45 8.59 -19.65
C ASN A 202 6.06 8.52 -20.28
N HIS A 203 5.04 8.12 -19.51
CA HIS A 203 3.67 8.03 -20.00
C HIS A 203 3.10 9.40 -20.45
N ILE A 204 3.37 10.48 -19.72
CA ILE A 204 2.92 11.83 -20.10
C ILE A 204 3.57 12.31 -21.42
N TRP A 205 4.78 11.86 -21.75
CA TRP A 205 5.38 12.08 -23.04
C TRP A 205 4.65 11.34 -24.17
N ASP A 206 4.25 10.09 -23.92
CA ASP A 206 3.55 9.26 -24.90
C ASP A 206 2.10 9.72 -25.15
N GLU A 207 1.39 10.26 -24.13
CA GLU A 207 0.03 10.80 -24.27
C GLU A 207 -0.09 11.98 -25.24
N LYS A 208 0.98 12.71 -25.50
CA LYS A 208 0.98 13.74 -26.56
C LYS A 208 0.72 13.15 -27.95
N TYR A 209 0.82 11.83 -28.11
CA TYR A 209 0.74 11.13 -29.38
C TYR A 209 -0.39 10.08 -29.46
N ASN A 210 -1.02 9.67 -28.36
CA ASN A 210 -2.05 8.62 -28.37
C ASN A 210 -3.20 8.90 -27.38
N THR A 211 -4.36 9.28 -27.89
CA THR A 211 -5.64 9.34 -27.14
C THR A 211 -6.33 7.99 -27.19
N ILE A 212 -6.18 7.17 -26.17
CA ILE A 212 -7.06 6.02 -25.94
C ILE A 212 -7.62 6.13 -24.52
N GLY A 213 -8.92 6.44 -24.44
CA GLY A 213 -9.62 6.49 -23.16
C GLY A 213 -10.00 5.11 -22.66
N MET A 214 -9.61 4.75 -21.43
CA MET A 214 -10.18 3.61 -20.72
C MET A 214 -11.41 4.04 -19.92
N LYS A 215 -12.49 3.25 -20.00
CA LYS A 215 -13.70 3.42 -19.18
C LYS A 215 -13.45 2.95 -17.74
N PRO A 216 -14.05 3.57 -16.71
CA PRO A 216 -13.96 3.09 -15.33
C PRO A 216 -14.56 1.68 -15.21
N ALA A 217 -13.95 0.87 -14.35
CA ALA A 217 -14.40 -0.48 -14.07
C ALA A 217 -15.84 -0.51 -13.52
N VAL A 218 -16.60 -1.52 -13.94
CA VAL A 218 -17.99 -1.75 -13.52
C VAL A 218 -18.02 -2.11 -12.03
N THR A 219 -18.90 -1.49 -11.27
CA THR A 219 -19.12 -1.81 -9.85
C THR A 219 -19.76 -3.20 -9.75
N ILE A 220 -19.00 -4.19 -9.28
CA ILE A 220 -19.51 -5.50 -8.93
C ILE A 220 -20.04 -5.43 -7.50
N GLY A 221 -21.24 -5.94 -7.27
CA GLY A 221 -21.79 -6.06 -5.92
C GLY A 221 -20.98 -7.08 -5.11
N TYR A 222 -20.41 -6.64 -3.98
CA TYR A 222 -19.59 -7.50 -3.14
C TYR A 222 -20.46 -8.32 -2.17
N ALA A 223 -20.14 -9.61 -2.01
CA ALA A 223 -20.71 -10.44 -0.96
C ALA A 223 -20.24 -9.95 0.42
N PRO A 224 -20.93 -10.26 1.52
CA PRO A 224 -20.46 -9.93 2.86
C PRO A 224 -19.06 -10.47 3.13
N ILE A 225 -18.17 -9.64 3.69
CA ILE A 225 -16.79 -10.05 4.01
C ILE A 225 -16.80 -10.87 5.31
N ASP A 226 -16.16 -12.05 5.27
CA ASP A 226 -15.81 -12.76 6.50
C ASP A 226 -14.64 -12.04 7.20
N MET A 227 -15.00 -11.13 8.11
CA MET A 227 -14.04 -10.32 8.86
C MET A 227 -13.16 -11.16 9.78
N ASN A 228 -13.64 -12.31 10.29
CA ASN A 228 -12.83 -13.18 11.14
C ASN A 228 -11.70 -13.83 10.34
N ASN A 229 -11.99 -14.23 9.11
CA ASN A 229 -10.96 -14.75 8.21
C ASN A 229 -9.98 -13.63 7.81
N TYR A 230 -10.47 -12.43 7.50
CA TYR A 230 -9.62 -11.30 7.15
C TYR A 230 -8.62 -10.94 8.25
N VAL A 231 -9.07 -10.88 9.52
CA VAL A 231 -8.19 -10.67 10.69
C VAL A 231 -7.04 -11.68 10.73
N LYS A 232 -7.34 -12.97 10.52
CA LYS A 232 -6.34 -14.03 10.52
C LYS A 232 -5.30 -13.86 9.40
N LEU A 233 -5.71 -13.31 8.26
CA LEU A 233 -4.84 -13.16 7.09
C LEU A 233 -3.92 -11.93 7.19
N VAL A 234 -4.40 -10.82 7.74
CA VAL A 234 -3.67 -9.53 7.71
C VAL A 234 -2.80 -9.29 8.95
N ASN A 235 -3.14 -9.85 10.11
CA ASN A 235 -2.45 -9.58 11.37
C ASN A 235 -1.74 -10.82 11.96
N LYS A 236 -1.23 -11.70 11.12
CA LYS A 236 -0.56 -12.93 11.56
C LYS A 236 0.64 -12.71 12.50
N SER A 237 1.27 -11.53 12.44
CA SER A 237 2.37 -11.15 13.34
C SER A 237 1.94 -10.98 14.81
N GLU A 238 0.66 -10.70 15.08
CA GLU A 238 0.15 -10.60 16.45
C GLU A 238 -0.13 -11.97 17.10
N LEU A 239 -0.37 -13.01 16.29
CA LEU A 239 -0.65 -14.36 16.77
C LEU A 239 0.59 -15.11 17.28
N ARG A 240 1.81 -14.58 17.10
CA ARG A 240 3.06 -15.20 17.57
C ARG A 240 3.54 -14.66 18.92
N ARG A 241 2.71 -13.92 19.68
CA ARG A 241 3.02 -13.40 21.02
C ARG A 241 2.43 -14.22 22.16
N GLU A 242 1.94 -15.44 21.88
CA GLU A 242 1.60 -16.43 22.90
C GLU A 242 2.79 -17.34 23.23
#